data_9e3d6baecfb2195a2bbb65a63475b4c6
#
_entry.id   9e3d6baecfb2195a2bbb65a63475b4c6
#
_cell.length_a   1.000
_cell.length_b   1.000
_cell.length_c   1.000
_cell.angle_alpha   90.00
_cell.angle_beta   90.00
_cell.angle_gamma   90.00
#
_symmetry.space_group_name_H-M   'P 1'
#
loop_
_entity.id
_entity.type
_entity.pdbx_description
1 polymer ?
#
loop_
_entity_poly.entity_id
_entity_poly.type
_entity_poly.pdbx_seq_one_letter_code
_entity_poly.pdbx_strand_id
1 'polypeptide(L)'
;MAPEKAVFLSAHFSAIAHATEDVAKVEQAIRFLMGLICRTEMSLSRQYLKGHYGNVITTISAKLAAKRLSPNALRLLSQKLPESDKQFLGTNMSSCIDEEGNLYLRFDKQDAFLGAVRLHESDPIRIKLKFASTYDAEGIVKLSRENGLIL
;
A
#
# COMPACT_ATOMS: atom_id res chain seq x y z
N MET A 1 -11.59 -27.52 -11.97
CA MET A 1 -10.57 -26.51 -11.65
C MET A 1 -10.74 -26.07 -10.20
N ALA A 2 -9.70 -26.24 -9.38
CA ALA A 2 -9.79 -25.79 -7.99
C ALA A 2 -9.87 -24.26 -7.96
N PRO A 3 -10.73 -23.68 -7.11
CA PRO A 3 -10.74 -22.22 -6.96
C PRO A 3 -9.39 -21.74 -6.45
N GLU A 4 -8.90 -20.63 -6.99
CA GLU A 4 -7.69 -20.00 -6.49
C GLU A 4 -7.89 -19.65 -5.02
N LYS A 5 -6.91 -20.01 -4.18
CA LYS A 5 -6.95 -19.61 -2.78
C LYS A 5 -6.80 -18.09 -2.69
N ALA A 6 -7.69 -17.46 -1.96
CA ALA A 6 -7.56 -16.03 -1.70
C ALA A 6 -6.27 -15.75 -0.96
N VAL A 7 -5.45 -14.84 -1.50
CA VAL A 7 -4.20 -14.42 -0.89
C VAL A 7 -4.47 -13.33 0.14
N PHE A 8 -5.31 -12.37 -0.23
CA PHE A 8 -5.62 -11.21 0.59
C PHE A 8 -7.06 -11.23 1.08
N LEU A 9 -7.27 -10.72 2.30
CA LEU A 9 -8.61 -10.47 2.85
C LEU A 9 -9.05 -9.04 2.59
N SER A 10 -8.12 -8.09 2.66
CA SER A 10 -8.42 -6.67 2.48
C SER A 10 -7.15 -5.87 2.23
N ALA A 11 -7.34 -4.63 1.77
CA ALA A 11 -6.29 -3.64 1.70
C ALA A 11 -6.82 -2.30 2.21
N HIS A 12 -5.94 -1.53 2.84
CA HIS A 12 -6.26 -0.19 3.31
C HIS A 12 -5.19 0.78 2.82
N PHE A 13 -5.62 1.77 2.04
CA PHE A 13 -4.76 2.85 1.57
C PHE A 13 -5.04 4.09 2.40
N SER A 14 -4.00 4.79 2.81
CA SER A 14 -4.18 6.05 3.54
C SER A 14 -3.01 6.98 3.34
N ALA A 15 -3.30 8.28 3.36
CA ALA A 15 -2.29 9.33 3.35
C ALA A 15 -2.88 10.58 3.99
N ILE A 16 -1.99 11.46 4.45
CA ILE A 16 -2.35 12.74 5.02
C ILE A 16 -1.97 13.82 4.01
N ALA A 17 -2.93 14.68 3.66
CA ALA A 17 -2.65 15.91 2.92
C ALA A 17 -2.59 17.05 3.92
N HIS A 18 -1.42 17.68 4.05
CA HIS A 18 -1.20 18.80 4.94
C HIS A 18 -1.81 20.07 4.34
N ALA A 19 -2.00 21.10 5.17
CA ALA A 19 -2.67 22.34 4.74
C ALA A 19 -2.00 23.00 3.53
N THR A 20 -0.70 22.81 3.36
CA THR A 20 0.07 23.38 2.24
C THR A 20 0.08 22.49 1.00
N GLU A 21 -0.44 21.26 1.10
CA GLU A 21 -0.46 20.34 -0.02
C GLU A 21 -1.79 20.43 -0.80
N ASP A 22 -1.70 20.12 -2.09
CA ASP A 22 -2.88 20.00 -2.95
C ASP A 22 -3.51 18.61 -2.72
N VAL A 23 -4.69 18.59 -2.09
CA VAL A 23 -5.42 17.34 -1.79
C VAL A 23 -5.65 16.51 -3.05
N ALA A 24 -5.99 17.15 -4.16
CA ALA A 24 -6.24 16.45 -5.42
C ALA A 24 -4.99 15.70 -5.91
N LYS A 25 -3.81 16.27 -5.72
CA LYS A 25 -2.54 15.62 -6.11
C LYS A 25 -2.24 14.41 -5.23
N VAL A 26 -2.50 14.52 -3.92
CA VAL A 26 -2.33 13.40 -2.99
C VAL A 26 -3.29 12.27 -3.35
N GLU A 27 -4.55 12.59 -3.67
CA GLU A 27 -5.52 11.61 -4.14
C GLU A 27 -5.07 10.93 -5.43
N GLN A 28 -4.52 11.68 -6.36
CA GLN A 28 -4.03 11.15 -7.62
C GLN A 28 -2.87 10.16 -7.38
N ALA A 29 -1.99 10.47 -6.44
CA ALA A 29 -0.91 9.58 -6.05
C ALA A 29 -1.44 8.26 -5.48
N ILE A 30 -2.45 8.33 -4.60
CA ILE A 30 -3.10 7.13 -4.05
C ILE A 30 -3.77 6.32 -5.17
N ARG A 31 -4.49 6.99 -6.08
CA ARG A 31 -5.16 6.32 -7.19
C ARG A 31 -4.19 5.60 -8.12
N PHE A 32 -3.00 6.17 -8.31
CA PHE A 32 -1.96 5.50 -9.09
C PHE A 32 -1.59 4.14 -8.47
N LEU A 33 -1.32 4.13 -7.15
CA LEU A 33 -0.98 2.89 -6.45
C LEU A 33 -2.15 1.90 -6.42
N MET A 34 -3.37 2.41 -6.21
CA MET A 34 -4.56 1.57 -6.27
C MET A 34 -4.73 0.92 -7.65
N GLY A 35 -4.47 1.69 -8.71
CA GLY A 35 -4.57 1.18 -10.08
C GLY A 35 -3.62 0.04 -10.39
N LEU A 36 -2.51 -0.05 -9.66
CA LEU A 36 -1.56 -1.14 -9.84
C LEU A 36 -2.05 -2.47 -9.27
N ILE A 37 -2.78 -2.44 -8.17
CA ILE A 37 -3.11 -3.64 -7.40
C ILE A 37 -4.60 -3.92 -7.27
N CYS A 38 -5.46 -3.00 -7.69
CA CYS A 38 -6.91 -3.15 -7.60
C CYS A 38 -7.51 -3.47 -8.98
N ARG A 39 -8.58 -4.27 -8.96
CA ARG A 39 -9.28 -4.69 -10.20
C ARG A 39 -10.26 -3.63 -10.70
N THR A 40 -10.75 -2.77 -9.81
CA THR A 40 -11.73 -1.74 -10.12
C THR A 40 -11.38 -0.45 -9.41
N GLU A 41 -11.79 0.67 -10.01
CA GLU A 41 -11.66 1.97 -9.36
C GLU A 41 -12.58 2.06 -8.14
N MET A 42 -12.08 2.72 -7.11
CA MET A 42 -12.80 2.94 -5.86
C MET A 42 -12.78 4.41 -5.49
N SER A 43 -13.86 4.82 -4.84
CA SER A 43 -13.94 6.16 -4.28
C SER A 43 -13.00 6.28 -3.07
N LEU A 44 -12.38 7.45 -2.95
CA LEU A 44 -11.57 7.78 -1.79
C LEU A 44 -12.42 8.55 -0.78
N SER A 45 -12.24 8.24 0.49
CA SER A 45 -12.89 8.97 1.59
C SER A 45 -11.95 10.06 2.09
N ARG A 46 -12.52 11.22 2.38
CA ARG A 46 -11.80 12.34 2.98
C ARG A 46 -12.33 12.59 4.38
N GLN A 47 -11.42 12.85 5.31
CA GLN A 47 -11.77 13.28 6.66
C GLN A 47 -10.94 14.51 6.99
N TYR A 48 -11.63 15.58 7.38
CA TYR A 48 -10.98 16.85 7.68
C TYR A 48 -10.78 16.98 9.18
N LEU A 49 -9.55 17.36 9.56
CA LEU A 49 -9.19 17.60 10.95
C LEU A 49 -8.54 18.98 11.05
N LYS A 50 -8.86 19.74 12.10
CA LYS A 50 -8.14 20.97 12.38
C LYS A 50 -6.85 20.64 13.12
N GLY A 51 -5.73 21.08 12.57
CA GLY A 51 -4.45 20.97 13.22
C GLY A 51 -4.31 21.93 14.37
N HIS A 52 -3.17 21.85 15.05
CA HIS A 52 -2.89 22.56 16.29
C HIS A 52 -3.00 24.11 16.17
N TYR A 53 -2.74 24.65 14.98
CA TYR A 53 -2.81 26.10 14.72
C TYR A 53 -3.98 26.45 13.81
N GLY A 54 -5.05 25.66 13.78
CA GLY A 54 -6.21 25.89 12.94
C GLY A 54 -6.03 25.49 11.48
N ASN A 55 -4.89 24.92 11.10
CA ASN A 55 -4.66 24.41 9.75
C ASN A 55 -5.51 23.18 9.50
N VAL A 56 -6.11 23.08 8.31
CA VAL A 56 -6.90 21.91 7.94
C VAL A 56 -5.98 20.82 7.43
N ILE A 57 -6.08 19.64 8.05
CA ILE A 57 -5.37 18.44 7.62
C ILE A 57 -6.42 17.49 7.07
N THR A 58 -6.19 16.96 5.87
CA THR A 58 -7.12 16.02 5.25
C THR A 58 -6.52 14.63 5.27
N THR A 59 -7.22 13.67 5.89
CA THR A 59 -6.88 12.27 5.78
C THR A 59 -7.65 11.66 4.63
N ILE A 60 -6.94 11.02 3.71
CA ILE A 60 -7.51 10.37 2.54
C ILE A 60 -7.32 8.87 2.69
N SER A 61 -8.39 8.12 2.53
CA SER A 61 -8.31 6.66 2.72
C SER A 61 -9.27 5.90 1.83
N ALA A 62 -8.96 4.62 1.62
CA ALA A 62 -9.84 3.67 0.95
C ALA A 62 -9.62 2.30 1.56
N LYS A 63 -10.71 1.58 1.82
CA LYS A 63 -10.69 0.19 2.26
C LYS A 63 -11.28 -0.68 1.17
N LEU A 64 -10.59 -1.77 0.85
CA LEU A 64 -10.96 -2.65 -0.24
C LEU A 64 -11.10 -4.09 0.26
N ALA A 65 -12.20 -4.74 -0.11
CA ALA A 65 -12.41 -6.15 0.17
C ALA A 65 -11.58 -7.02 -0.79
N ALA A 66 -11.37 -8.28 -0.42
CA ALA A 66 -10.56 -9.24 -1.18
C ALA A 66 -10.85 -9.26 -2.67
N LYS A 67 -12.15 -9.26 -3.05
CA LYS A 67 -12.57 -9.39 -4.45
C LYS A 67 -12.14 -8.23 -5.34
N ARG A 68 -11.78 -7.09 -4.75
CA ARG A 68 -11.35 -5.90 -5.50
C ARG A 68 -9.84 -5.83 -5.67
N LEU A 69 -9.11 -6.70 -5.00
CA LEU A 69 -7.66 -6.78 -5.08
C LEU A 69 -7.24 -7.81 -6.10
N SER A 70 -6.20 -7.50 -6.87
CA SER A 70 -5.56 -8.48 -7.72
C SER A 70 -4.86 -9.54 -6.86
N PRO A 71 -5.02 -10.84 -7.13
CA PRO A 71 -4.22 -11.86 -6.44
C PRO A 71 -2.73 -11.72 -6.73
N ASN A 72 -2.38 -10.96 -7.77
CA ASN A 72 -0.99 -10.70 -8.17
C ASN A 72 -0.47 -9.35 -7.67
N ALA A 73 -1.13 -8.77 -6.65
CA ALA A 73 -0.77 -7.42 -6.16
C ALA A 73 0.71 -7.28 -5.83
N LEU A 74 1.32 -8.26 -5.16
CA LEU A 74 2.75 -8.20 -4.81
C LEU A 74 3.63 -8.19 -6.05
N ARG A 75 3.30 -8.99 -7.05
CA ARG A 75 4.04 -9.03 -8.31
C ARG A 75 3.91 -7.71 -9.07
N LEU A 76 2.72 -7.14 -9.10
CA LEU A 76 2.47 -5.88 -9.80
C LEU A 76 3.24 -4.73 -9.17
N LEU A 77 3.30 -4.68 -7.84
CA LEU A 77 4.14 -3.72 -7.13
C LEU A 77 5.62 -3.96 -7.42
N SER A 78 6.04 -5.23 -7.43
CA SER A 78 7.45 -5.59 -7.64
C SER A 78 7.97 -5.15 -9.00
N GLN A 79 7.11 -5.16 -10.03
CA GLN A 79 7.50 -4.78 -11.38
C GLN A 79 7.92 -3.32 -11.48
N LYS A 80 7.45 -2.47 -10.58
CA LYS A 80 7.76 -1.04 -10.58
C LYS A 80 8.70 -0.62 -9.46
N LEU A 81 8.96 -1.48 -8.50
CA LEU A 81 9.81 -1.16 -7.36
C LEU A 81 11.29 -1.30 -7.75
N PRO A 82 12.14 -0.27 -7.50
CA PRO A 82 13.56 -0.37 -7.78
C PRO A 82 14.24 -1.46 -6.97
N GLU A 83 15.32 -2.02 -7.51
CA GLU A 83 16.06 -3.09 -6.85
C GLU A 83 16.59 -2.68 -5.48
N SER A 84 17.07 -1.43 -5.34
CA SER A 84 17.52 -0.90 -4.06
C SER A 84 16.42 -0.91 -3.00
N ASP A 85 15.18 -0.60 -3.40
CA ASP A 85 14.04 -0.63 -2.50
C ASP A 85 13.66 -2.07 -2.15
N LYS A 86 13.76 -3.00 -3.08
CA LYS A 86 13.54 -4.42 -2.82
C LYS A 86 14.54 -4.96 -1.80
N GLN A 87 15.79 -4.55 -1.91
CA GLN A 87 16.84 -4.94 -0.99
C GLN A 87 16.58 -4.37 0.41
N PHE A 88 16.22 -3.09 0.49
CA PHE A 88 15.85 -2.45 1.75
C PHE A 88 14.66 -3.15 2.40
N LEU A 89 13.62 -3.41 1.62
CA LEU A 89 12.41 -4.07 2.12
C LEU A 89 12.72 -5.48 2.61
N GLY A 90 13.55 -6.23 1.89
CA GLY A 90 13.96 -7.57 2.28
C GLY A 90 14.68 -7.58 3.62
N THR A 91 15.55 -6.61 3.86
CA THR A 91 16.27 -6.47 5.12
C THR A 91 15.34 -6.14 6.29
N ASN A 92 14.28 -5.37 6.03
CA ASN A 92 13.38 -4.88 7.07
C ASN A 92 12.02 -5.57 7.09
N MET A 93 11.86 -6.65 6.32
CA MET A 93 10.54 -7.26 6.08
C MET A 93 9.84 -7.70 7.35
N SER A 94 10.57 -8.27 8.31
CA SER A 94 9.98 -8.74 9.57
C SER A 94 9.33 -7.61 10.38
N SER A 95 9.86 -6.39 10.27
CA SER A 95 9.28 -5.23 10.96
C SER A 95 8.09 -4.63 10.22
N CYS A 96 7.84 -5.05 8.98
CA CYS A 96 6.70 -4.60 8.18
C CYS A 96 5.48 -5.50 8.33
N ILE A 97 5.61 -6.61 9.03
CA ILE A 97 4.52 -7.58 9.23
C ILE A 97 4.14 -7.61 10.70
N ASP A 98 2.84 -7.45 11.00
CA ASP A 98 2.36 -7.52 12.37
C ASP A 98 1.88 -8.93 12.74
N GLU A 99 1.45 -9.10 13.98
CA GLU A 99 1.00 -10.39 14.52
C GLU A 99 -0.34 -10.86 13.92
N GLU A 100 -1.08 -9.94 13.31
CA GLU A 100 -2.40 -10.23 12.73
C GLU A 100 -2.33 -10.61 11.25
N GLY A 101 -1.13 -10.69 10.67
CA GLY A 101 -0.96 -11.04 9.27
C GLY A 101 -1.14 -9.86 8.31
N ASN A 102 -0.81 -8.67 8.76
CA ASN A 102 -0.83 -7.48 7.92
C ASN A 102 0.58 -7.11 7.49
N LEU A 103 0.73 -6.80 6.20
CA LEU A 103 1.95 -6.24 5.65
C LEU A 103 1.73 -4.75 5.44
N TYR A 104 2.62 -3.94 6.01
CA TYR A 104 2.59 -2.48 5.87
C TYR A 104 3.67 -2.03 4.92
N LEU A 105 3.26 -1.32 3.86
CA LEU A 105 4.17 -0.72 2.89
C LEU A 105 3.96 0.79 2.88
N ARG A 106 5.06 1.53 2.77
CA ARG A 106 5.05 3.01 2.77
C ARG A 106 5.72 3.52 1.52
N PHE A 107 4.98 4.30 0.75
CA PHE A 107 5.45 4.80 -0.55
C PHE A 107 5.52 6.32 -0.56
N ASP A 108 6.44 6.85 -1.36
CA ASP A 108 6.63 8.28 -1.52
C ASP A 108 5.46 8.90 -2.30
N LYS A 109 4.86 9.95 -1.75
CA LYS A 109 3.72 10.65 -2.36
C LYS A 109 4.09 11.31 -3.69
N GLN A 110 5.23 12.00 -3.74
CA GLN A 110 5.66 12.70 -4.93
C GLN A 110 5.96 11.76 -6.08
N ASP A 111 6.69 10.69 -5.80
CA ASP A 111 6.99 9.67 -6.81
C ASP A 111 5.71 9.00 -7.32
N ALA A 112 4.78 8.67 -6.44
CA ALA A 112 3.50 8.08 -6.85
C ALA A 112 2.69 9.04 -7.73
N PHE A 113 2.70 10.33 -7.39
CA PHE A 113 2.05 11.34 -8.22
C PHE A 113 2.64 11.37 -9.63
N LEU A 114 3.95 11.16 -9.73
CA LEU A 114 4.67 11.12 -11.02
C LEU A 114 4.63 9.75 -11.72
N GLY A 115 3.92 8.78 -11.15
CA GLY A 115 3.77 7.46 -11.74
C GLY A 115 4.90 6.49 -11.42
N ALA A 116 5.64 6.73 -10.35
CA ALA A 116 6.75 5.87 -9.91
C ALA A 116 6.46 5.26 -8.55
N VAL A 117 7.01 4.09 -8.28
CA VAL A 117 6.85 3.38 -7.01
C VAL A 117 8.20 3.40 -6.29
N ARG A 118 8.28 4.14 -5.19
CA ARG A 118 9.46 4.24 -4.34
C ARG A 118 9.05 4.16 -2.89
N LEU A 119 9.82 3.42 -2.09
CA LEU A 119 9.58 3.36 -0.65
C LEU A 119 10.04 4.65 0.01
N HIS A 120 9.30 5.11 1.03
CA HIS A 120 9.65 6.29 1.80
C HIS A 120 9.02 6.22 3.18
N GLU A 121 9.80 6.54 4.20
CA GLU A 121 9.37 6.41 5.61
C GLU A 121 8.64 7.65 6.13
N SER A 122 9.00 8.85 5.63
CA SER A 122 8.46 10.11 6.13
C SER A 122 7.23 10.53 5.33
N ASP A 123 6.11 10.76 6.03
CA ASP A 123 4.86 11.26 5.45
C ASP A 123 4.43 10.49 4.19
N PRO A 124 4.33 9.15 4.28
CA PRO A 124 4.12 8.32 3.10
C PRO A 124 2.65 8.11 2.77
N ILE A 125 2.40 7.50 1.60
CA ILE A 125 1.16 6.77 1.36
C ILE A 125 1.35 5.39 1.99
N ARG A 126 0.44 5.03 2.89
CA ARG A 126 0.48 3.74 3.58
C ARG A 126 -0.46 2.77 2.91
N ILE A 127 0.04 1.57 2.67
CA ILE A 127 -0.77 0.45 2.20
C ILE A 127 -0.67 -0.66 3.24
N LYS A 128 -1.83 -1.06 3.77
CA LYS A 128 -1.92 -2.20 4.68
C LYS A 128 -2.60 -3.33 3.93
N LEU A 129 -1.86 -4.41 3.69
CA LEU A 129 -2.39 -5.61 3.06
C LEU A 129 -2.64 -6.67 4.12
N LYS A 130 -3.90 -7.06 4.29
CA LYS A 130 -4.24 -8.14 5.20
C LYS A 130 -4.28 -9.44 4.42
N PHE A 131 -3.42 -10.38 4.83
CA PHE A 131 -3.34 -11.70 4.20
C PHE A 131 -4.38 -12.65 4.76
N ALA A 132 -4.72 -13.67 3.98
CA ALA A 132 -5.57 -14.76 4.44
C ALA A 132 -4.91 -15.45 5.63
N SER A 133 -5.73 -16.03 6.53
CA SER A 133 -5.27 -16.63 7.79
C SER A 133 -4.32 -17.82 7.60
N THR A 134 -4.24 -18.37 6.40
CA THR A 134 -3.30 -19.45 6.06
C THR A 134 -1.84 -18.97 5.97
N TYR A 135 -1.62 -17.66 5.91
CA TYR A 135 -0.29 -17.08 5.82
C TYR A 135 0.14 -16.53 7.17
N ASP A 136 1.17 -17.14 7.76
CA ASP A 136 1.87 -16.56 8.91
C ASP A 136 2.96 -15.60 8.42
N ALA A 137 3.71 -15.00 9.34
CA ALA A 137 4.76 -14.05 8.98
C ALA A 137 5.80 -14.65 8.02
N GLU A 138 6.23 -15.88 8.26
CA GLU A 138 7.16 -16.55 7.37
C GLU A 138 6.57 -16.80 5.98
N GLY A 139 5.30 -17.17 5.93
CA GLY A 139 4.58 -17.37 4.68
C GLY A 139 4.45 -16.09 3.87
N ILE A 140 4.22 -14.95 4.54
CA ILE A 140 4.16 -13.65 3.88
C ILE A 140 5.53 -13.27 3.31
N VAL A 141 6.61 -13.49 4.06
CA VAL A 141 7.98 -13.24 3.58
C VAL A 141 8.28 -14.11 2.37
N LYS A 142 7.96 -15.40 2.44
CA LYS A 142 8.18 -16.34 1.34
C LYS A 142 7.41 -15.92 0.09
N LEU A 143 6.13 -15.57 0.25
CA LEU A 143 5.29 -15.15 -0.86
C LEU A 143 5.82 -13.85 -1.49
N SER A 144 6.30 -12.93 -0.67
CA SER A 144 6.88 -11.68 -1.13
C SER A 144 8.13 -11.92 -1.98
N ARG A 145 8.97 -12.86 -1.56
CA ARG A 145 10.16 -13.24 -2.31
C ARG A 145 9.80 -13.93 -3.63
N GLU A 146 8.85 -14.84 -3.59
CA GLU A 146 8.40 -15.57 -4.78
C GLU A 146 7.81 -14.63 -5.85
N ASN A 147 7.20 -13.53 -5.42
CA ASN A 147 6.62 -12.55 -6.33
C ASN A 147 7.57 -11.41 -6.70
N GLY A 148 8.80 -11.46 -6.24
CA GLY A 148 9.82 -10.48 -6.61
C GLY A 148 9.77 -9.17 -5.84
N LEU A 149 8.94 -9.07 -4.80
CA LEU A 149 8.83 -7.86 -3.99
C LEU A 149 10.09 -7.62 -3.17
N ILE A 150 10.73 -8.71 -2.74
CA ILE A 150 12.02 -8.67 -2.04
C ILE A 150 13.01 -9.61 -2.75
N LEU A 151 14.28 -9.34 -2.56
CA LEU A 151 15.35 -10.18 -3.14
C LEU A 151 15.61 -11.44 -2.32
#